data_edae1bb531e18a46d7e9047e236bd1f7
#
_entry.id   edae1bb531e18a46d7e9047e236bd1f7
#
_cell.length_a   1.000
_cell.length_b   1.000
_cell.length_c   1.000
_cell.angle_alpha   90.00
_cell.angle_beta   90.00
_cell.angle_gamma   90.00
#
_symmetry.space_group_name_H-M   'P 1'
#
loop_
_entity.id
_entity.type
_entity.pdbx_description
1 polymer ?
#
loop_
_entity_poly.entity_id
_entity_poly.type
_entity_poly.pdbx_seq_one_letter_code
_entity_poly.pdbx_strand_id
1 'polypeptide(L)' 'MSNFALLTWSDGTFIVRSEHSTKEAGIVAYDNLHAALINDTVAECSIRLVDSQFNIVDNKYFDIIRHAQSTPEPTEG' A
#
# COMPACT_ATOMS: atom_id res chain seq x y z
N MET A 1 -19.54 -0.16 11.14
CA MET A 1 -18.36 -0.75 11.74
C MET A 1 -17.41 -1.23 10.64
N SER A 2 -16.15 -0.91 10.76
CA SER A 2 -15.19 -1.23 9.71
C SER A 2 -14.69 -2.64 9.86
N ASN A 3 -14.77 -3.42 8.78
CA ASN A 3 -14.25 -4.79 8.76
C ASN A 3 -12.94 -4.89 7.99
N PHE A 4 -12.57 -3.84 7.28
CA PHE A 4 -11.38 -3.84 6.45
C PHE A 4 -10.68 -2.49 6.59
N ALA A 5 -9.38 -2.50 6.45
CA ALA A 5 -8.58 -1.28 6.53
C ALA A 5 -7.50 -1.31 5.46
N LEU A 6 -7.21 -0.14 4.92
CA LEU A 6 -6.14 0.04 3.97
C LEU A 6 -4.95 0.66 4.72
N LEU A 7 -3.82 -0.03 4.70
CA LEU A 7 -2.63 0.38 5.44
C LEU A 7 -1.47 0.62 4.50
N THR A 8 -0.62 1.55 4.89
CA THR A 8 0.70 1.66 4.29
C THR A 8 1.75 1.50 5.40
N TRP A 9 2.86 0.89 5.04
CA TRP A 9 3.97 0.66 5.96
C TRP A 9 5.21 1.28 5.36
N SER A 10 5.89 2.10 6.12
CA SER A 10 7.10 2.74 5.67
C SER A 10 7.99 3.03 6.87
N ASP A 11 9.27 2.71 6.75
CA ASP A 11 10.26 3.08 7.76
C ASP A 11 9.88 2.58 9.16
N GLY A 12 9.36 1.34 9.22
CA GLY A 12 9.03 0.73 10.51
C GLY A 12 7.72 1.20 11.12
N THR A 13 6.97 2.02 10.41
CA THR A 13 5.71 2.57 10.91
C THR A 13 4.61 2.32 9.90
N PHE A 14 3.45 1.91 10.39
CA PHE A 14 2.30 1.78 9.49
C PHE A 14 1.28 2.88 9.79
N ILE A 15 0.53 3.22 8.74
CA ILE A 15 -0.48 4.26 8.82
C ILE A 15 -1.77 3.68 8.25
N VAL A 16 -2.87 3.81 8.98
CA VAL A 16 -4.19 3.44 8.47
C VAL A 16 -4.64 4.56 7.54
N ARG A 17 -4.82 4.24 6.27
CA ARG A 17 -5.20 5.23 5.26
C ARG A 17 -6.71 5.39 5.17
N SER A 18 -7.45 4.29 5.29
CA SER A 18 -8.90 4.33 5.25
C SER A 18 -9.46 3.05 5.85
N GLU A 19 -10.73 3.10 6.23
CA GLU A 19 -11.42 1.94 6.77
C GLU A 19 -12.71 1.75 5.98
N HIS A 20 -13.10 0.49 5.79
CA HIS A 20 -14.21 0.15 4.93
C HIS A 20 -15.03 -0.97 5.55
N SER A 21 -16.34 -0.95 5.33
CA SER A 21 -17.22 -1.98 5.86
C SER A 21 -17.33 -3.18 4.92
N THR A 22 -16.95 -3.03 3.65
CA THR A 22 -16.99 -4.13 2.69
C THR A 22 -15.65 -4.31 2.02
N LYS A 23 -15.40 -5.54 1.57
CA LYS A 23 -14.17 -5.86 0.85
C LYS A 23 -14.10 -5.06 -0.46
N GLU A 24 -15.23 -4.93 -1.15
CA GLU A 24 -15.25 -4.22 -2.43
C GLU A 24 -14.84 -2.76 -2.28
N ALA A 25 -15.32 -2.10 -1.24
CA ALA A 25 -14.93 -0.72 -0.99
C ALA A 25 -13.44 -0.62 -0.68
N GLY A 26 -12.92 -1.60 0.07
CA GLY A 26 -11.50 -1.66 0.36
C GLY A 26 -10.66 -1.85 -0.90
N ILE A 27 -11.14 -2.70 -1.81
CA ILE A 27 -10.43 -2.95 -3.07
C ILE A 27 -10.34 -1.68 -3.90
N VAL A 28 -11.43 -0.93 -4.00
CA VAL A 28 -11.44 0.33 -4.75
C VAL A 28 -10.44 1.30 -4.11
N ALA A 29 -10.44 1.40 -2.79
CA ALA A 29 -9.51 2.27 -2.09
C ALA A 29 -8.06 1.81 -2.31
N TYR A 30 -7.81 0.51 -2.30
CA TYR A 30 -6.48 -0.04 -2.56
C TYR A 30 -6.01 0.36 -3.96
N ASP A 31 -6.85 0.16 -4.97
CA ASP A 31 -6.46 0.46 -6.35
C ASP A 31 -6.15 1.95 -6.50
N ASN A 32 -6.95 2.80 -5.91
CA ASN A 32 -6.76 4.25 -6.01
C ASN A 32 -5.47 4.69 -5.30
N LEU A 33 -5.24 4.19 -4.09
CA LEU A 33 -4.04 4.56 -3.36
C LEU A 33 -2.79 3.97 -4.01
N HIS A 34 -2.87 2.75 -4.49
CA HIS A 34 -1.75 2.10 -5.16
C HIS A 34 -1.32 2.91 -6.38
N ALA A 35 -2.28 3.35 -7.18
CA ALA A 35 -1.97 4.18 -8.35
C ALA A 35 -1.35 5.50 -7.94
N ALA A 36 -1.85 6.13 -6.88
CA ALA A 36 -1.30 7.38 -6.40
C ALA A 36 0.12 7.21 -5.89
N LEU A 37 0.39 6.12 -5.17
CA LEU A 37 1.72 5.88 -4.63
C LEU A 37 2.73 5.57 -5.73
N ILE A 38 2.31 4.86 -6.78
CA ILE A 38 3.19 4.57 -7.89
C ILE A 38 3.63 5.85 -8.58
N ASN A 39 2.74 6.84 -8.63
CA ASN A 39 3.04 8.11 -9.28
C ASN A 39 3.71 9.12 -8.35
N ASP A 40 3.85 8.78 -7.08
CA ASP A 40 4.50 9.65 -6.11
C ASP A 40 6.00 9.41 -6.14
N THR A 41 6.74 10.32 -5.54
CA THR A 41 8.20 10.21 -5.45
C THR A 41 8.65 9.85 -4.03
N VAL A 42 7.73 9.38 -3.19
CA VAL A 42 8.08 8.98 -1.84
C VAL A 42 9.01 7.78 -1.84
N ALA A 43 9.67 7.59 -0.73
CA ALA A 43 10.56 6.45 -0.56
C ALA A 43 9.75 5.15 -0.54
N GLU A 44 10.46 4.03 -0.50
CA GLU A 44 9.84 2.72 -0.48
C GLU A 44 8.77 2.62 0.62
N CYS A 45 7.64 2.05 0.27
CA CYS A 45 6.59 1.75 1.22
C CYS A 45 5.84 0.51 0.75
N SER A 46 5.10 -0.12 1.64
CA SER A 46 4.20 -1.19 1.26
C SER A 46 2.76 -0.75 1.46
N ILE A 47 1.87 -1.34 0.68
CA ILE A 47 0.44 -1.08 0.77
C ILE A 47 -0.24 -2.42 0.93
N ARG A 48 -1.24 -2.49 1.80
CA ARG A 48 -1.97 -3.73 2.03
C ARG A 48 -3.40 -3.45 2.45
N LEU A 49 -4.28 -4.31 1.98
CA LEU A 49 -5.68 -4.31 2.42
C LEU A 49 -5.81 -5.45 3.43
N VAL A 50 -6.22 -5.13 4.65
CA VAL A 50 -6.31 -6.10 5.74
C VAL A 50 -7.74 -6.17 6.25
N ASP A 51 -8.03 -7.29 6.92
CA ASP A 51 -9.33 -7.49 7.57
C ASP A 51 -9.29 -6.95 9.01
N SER A 52 -10.34 -7.22 9.77
CA SER A 52 -10.46 -6.70 11.14
C SER A 52 -9.41 -7.27 12.08
N GLN A 53 -8.71 -8.32 11.69
CA GLN A 53 -7.65 -8.93 12.48
C GLN A 53 -6.27 -8.59 11.92
N PHE A 54 -6.21 -7.64 11.00
CA PHE A 54 -4.99 -7.18 10.34
C PHE A 54 -4.33 -8.25 9.48
N ASN A 55 -5.09 -9.23 9.03
CA ASN A 55 -4.58 -10.19 8.05
C ASN A 55 -4.82 -9.67 6.65
N ILE A 56 -3.84 -9.86 5.77
CA ILE A 56 -3.99 -9.46 4.37
C ILE A 56 -5.12 -10.27 3.76
N VAL A 57 -6.11 -9.59 3.16
CA VAL A 57 -7.29 -10.28 2.65
C VAL A 57 -6.99 -11.15 1.45
N ASP A 58 -5.96 -10.76 0.66
CA ASP A 58 -5.55 -11.53 -0.52
C ASP A 58 -4.18 -11.02 -0.92
N ASN A 59 -3.34 -11.93 -1.43
CA ASN A 59 -1.99 -11.56 -1.84
C ASN A 59 -1.95 -10.52 -2.93
N LYS A 60 -2.98 -10.42 -3.76
CA LYS A 60 -3.01 -9.41 -4.80
C LYS A 60 -3.32 -8.02 -4.28
N TYR A 61 -3.69 -7.89 -3.02
CA TYR A 61 -3.91 -6.61 -2.38
C TYR A 61 -2.80 -6.31 -1.37
N PHE A 62 -1.60 -6.68 -1.74
CA PHE A 62 -0.38 -6.35 -1.03
C PHE A 62 0.71 -6.10 -2.07
N ASP A 63 1.41 -4.99 -1.94
CA ASP A 63 2.51 -4.68 -2.85
C ASP A 63 3.55 -3.84 -2.13
N ILE A 64 4.77 -3.96 -2.56
CA ILE A 64 5.87 -3.12 -2.08
C ILE A 64 6.21 -2.18 -3.22
N ILE A 65 6.03 -0.88 -2.96
CA ILE A 65 6.25 0.16 -3.95
C ILE A 65 7.63 0.73 -3.73
N ARG A 66 8.48 0.63 -4.74
CA ARG A 66 9.84 1.13 -4.68
C ARG A 66 10.06 2.10 -5.83
N HIS A 67 10.46 3.29 -5.48
CA HIS A 67 10.79 4.28 -6.49
C HIS A 67 12.28 4.26 -6.74
N ALA A 68 12.63 4.42 -7.99
CA ALA A 68 14.03 4.29 -8.40
C ALA A 68 14.82 5.57 -8.13
N GLN A 69 14.32 6.38 -7.25
CA GLN A 69 15.01 7.61 -6.97
C GLN A 69 16.44 7.37 -6.59
N SER A 70 16.63 6.26 -6.05
CA SER A 70 17.93 6.01 -5.65
C SER A 70 18.76 5.62 -6.78
N THR A 71 18.56 5.58 -7.58
CA THR A 71 19.54 5.14 -8.25
C THR A 71 19.83 5.12 -9.38
N PRO A 72 20.19 5.51 -9.58
CA PRO A 72 20.60 5.47 -10.74
C PRO A 72 21.49 4.47 -11.15
N GLU A 73 21.55 4.17 -11.13
CA GLU A 73 22.22 3.63 -11.49
C GLU A 73 23.10 3.42 -11.87
N PRO A 74 23.47 3.05 -12.01
CA PRO A 74 24.34 2.94 -12.26
C PRO A 74 24.85 2.61 -13.21
N THR A 75 24.80 2.76 -13.36
CA THR A 75 25.17 2.61 -14.02
C THR A 75 25.90 2.29 -14.45
N GLU A 76 26.12 1.97 -14.63
CA GLU A 76 26.73 1.66 -14.93
C GLU A 76 27.34 1.64 -15.28
N GLY A 77 27.35 1.62 -15.24
CA GLY A 77 27.99 1.57 -15.42
C GLY A 77 28.26 1.78 -15.85
#